data_c19889693b046474b8272250a581ed1c
#
_entry.id   c19889693b046474b8272250a581ed1c
#
_cell.length_a   1.000
_cell.length_b   1.000
_cell.length_c   1.000
_cell.angle_alpha   90.00
_cell.angle_beta   90.00
_cell.angle_gamma   90.00
#
_symmetry.space_group_name_H-M   'P 1'
#
loop_
_entity.id
_entity.type
_entity.pdbx_description
1 polymer ?
#
loop_
_entity_poly.entity_id
_entity_poly.type
_entity_poly.pdbx_seq_one_letter_code
_entity_poly.pdbx_strand_id
1 'polypeptide(L)'
;VLLLAMSLMGGGLVVIASTDHQGNNSSDEYQQTFYVAETALMQAEKSLIDKMMGPIGTGGDRDQSKREIPRNAEASDPGPTQTPCYKSFKNLSRDANFRIVEQVQDQSFFDLIEPIFDITDFKNYAIIDTDDAVEKEKDRLKKFKYEFFSVNSGTSMYKGSGVSLKKTSGTTQRQGTAYRIYGCGMLGNVNKPQILIPLETLVVLSH
;
A
#
# COMPACT_ATOMS: atom_id res chain seq x y z
N VAL A 1 0.97 15.74 -55.78
CA VAL A 1 0.44 14.45 -55.27
C VAL A 1 1.46 13.79 -54.37
N LEU A 2 2.74 13.66 -54.71
CA LEU A 2 3.79 12.98 -53.93
C LEU A 2 4.07 13.66 -52.60
N LEU A 3 4.14 15.00 -52.53
CA LEU A 3 4.32 15.77 -51.32
C LEU A 3 3.14 15.62 -50.35
N LEU A 4 1.91 15.52 -50.85
CA LEU A 4 0.72 15.35 -50.06
C LEU A 4 0.67 13.94 -49.45
N ALA A 5 1.10 12.93 -50.18
CA ALA A 5 1.21 11.57 -49.64
C ALA A 5 2.28 11.45 -48.53
N MET A 6 3.44 12.11 -48.71
CA MET A 6 4.50 12.12 -47.68
C MET A 6 4.09 12.87 -46.44
N SER A 7 3.36 13.98 -46.54
CA SER A 7 2.86 14.71 -45.36
C SER A 7 1.79 13.94 -44.58
N LEU A 8 0.91 13.20 -45.27
CA LEU A 8 -0.08 12.31 -44.64
C LEU A 8 0.58 11.14 -43.91
N MET A 9 1.61 10.51 -44.50
CA MET A 9 2.36 9.43 -43.83
C MET A 9 3.14 9.96 -42.62
N GLY A 10 3.77 11.13 -42.74
CA GLY A 10 4.49 11.76 -41.63
C GLY A 10 3.57 12.13 -40.47
N GLY A 11 2.40 12.71 -40.79
CA GLY A 11 1.38 13.01 -39.76
C GLY A 11 0.85 11.76 -39.04
N GLY A 12 0.62 10.68 -39.77
CA GLY A 12 0.21 9.40 -39.21
C GLY A 12 1.22 8.81 -38.23
N LEU A 13 2.52 8.84 -38.59
CA LEU A 13 3.58 8.36 -37.70
C LEU A 13 3.71 9.17 -36.41
N VAL A 14 3.55 10.48 -36.46
CA VAL A 14 3.60 11.35 -35.28
C VAL A 14 2.43 11.05 -34.34
N VAL A 15 1.23 10.79 -34.84
CA VAL A 15 0.07 10.43 -34.03
C VAL A 15 0.27 9.08 -33.36
N ILE A 16 0.77 8.07 -34.08
CA ILE A 16 1.05 6.74 -33.53
C ILE A 16 2.11 6.83 -32.42
N ALA A 17 3.23 7.52 -32.67
CA ALA A 17 4.30 7.69 -31.68
C ALA A 17 3.82 8.44 -30.43
N SER A 18 2.95 9.45 -30.58
CA SER A 18 2.34 10.17 -29.45
C SER A 18 1.43 9.26 -28.63
N THR A 19 0.66 8.38 -29.27
CA THR A 19 -0.23 7.44 -28.60
C THR A 19 0.56 6.37 -27.83
N ASP A 20 1.67 5.88 -28.40
CA ASP A 20 2.54 4.91 -27.73
C ASP A 20 3.23 5.51 -26.51
N HIS A 21 3.68 6.76 -26.58
CA HIS A 21 4.23 7.47 -25.41
C HIS A 21 3.19 7.69 -24.29
N GLN A 22 1.96 8.02 -24.64
CA GLN A 22 0.90 8.14 -23.65
C GLN A 22 0.51 6.78 -23.03
N GLY A 23 0.49 5.73 -23.84
CA GLY A 23 0.24 4.37 -23.37
C GLY A 23 1.31 3.86 -22.39
N ASN A 24 2.57 4.12 -22.67
CA ASN A 24 3.67 3.76 -21.78
C ASN A 24 3.61 4.52 -20.44
N ASN A 25 3.39 5.84 -20.45
CA ASN A 25 3.25 6.63 -19.21
C ASN A 25 2.10 6.12 -18.35
N SER A 26 0.96 5.83 -18.94
CA SER A 26 -0.21 5.31 -18.24
C SER A 26 0.06 3.92 -17.63
N SER A 27 0.81 3.07 -18.31
CA SER A 27 1.24 1.76 -17.80
C SER A 27 2.20 1.90 -16.61
N ASP A 28 3.15 2.82 -16.70
CA ASP A 28 4.12 3.09 -15.62
C ASP A 28 3.44 3.66 -14.38
N GLU A 29 2.52 4.60 -14.54
CA GLU A 29 1.73 5.16 -13.44
C GLU A 29 0.87 4.09 -12.75
N TYR A 30 0.28 3.18 -13.53
CA TYR A 30 -0.48 2.07 -12.98
C TYR A 30 0.41 1.13 -12.17
N GLN A 31 1.59 0.74 -12.70
CA GLN A 31 2.54 -0.12 -11.99
C GLN A 31 3.05 0.53 -10.71
N GLN A 32 3.40 1.82 -10.76
CA GLN A 32 3.83 2.55 -9.56
C GLN A 32 2.71 2.61 -8.52
N THR A 33 1.47 2.88 -8.94
CA THR A 33 0.31 2.90 -8.04
C THR A 33 0.06 1.51 -7.42
N PHE A 34 0.34 0.43 -8.17
CA PHE A 34 0.26 -0.93 -7.64
C PHE A 34 1.29 -1.17 -6.52
N TYR A 35 2.56 -0.76 -6.71
CA TYR A 35 3.57 -0.84 -5.64
C TYR A 35 3.20 0.01 -4.42
N VAL A 36 2.57 1.15 -4.63
CA VAL A 36 2.04 1.97 -3.52
C VAL A 36 0.94 1.24 -2.76
N ALA A 37 0.06 0.50 -3.46
CA ALA A 37 -0.95 -0.33 -2.83
C ALA A 37 -0.36 -1.51 -2.03
N GLU A 38 0.67 -2.18 -2.57
CA GLU A 38 1.41 -3.21 -1.82
C GLU A 38 2.07 -2.63 -0.56
N THR A 39 2.63 -1.43 -0.68
CA THR A 39 3.21 -0.70 0.47
C THR A 39 2.16 -0.42 1.53
N ALA A 40 0.94 -0.06 1.15
CA ALA A 40 -0.17 0.12 2.09
C ALA A 40 -0.45 -1.14 2.90
N LEU A 41 -0.47 -2.32 2.25
CA LEU A 41 -0.66 -3.60 2.94
C LEU A 41 0.50 -3.90 3.91
N MET A 42 1.74 -3.67 3.49
CA MET A 42 2.92 -3.89 4.35
C MET A 42 2.95 -2.95 5.56
N GLN A 43 2.54 -1.69 5.40
CA GLN A 43 2.44 -0.73 6.51
C GLN A 43 1.36 -1.13 7.51
N ALA A 44 0.22 -1.60 7.03
CA ALA A 44 -0.85 -2.11 7.88
C ALA A 44 -0.43 -3.38 8.63
N GLU A 45 0.24 -4.32 7.97
CA GLU A 45 0.79 -5.52 8.61
C GLU A 45 1.80 -5.15 9.69
N LYS A 46 2.74 -4.26 9.38
CA LYS A 46 3.71 -3.75 10.35
C LYS A 46 3.03 -3.12 11.55
N SER A 47 2.02 -2.27 11.33
CA SER A 47 1.27 -1.63 12.42
C SER A 47 0.59 -2.65 13.31
N LEU A 48 -0.06 -3.67 12.75
CA LEU A 48 -0.68 -4.75 13.52
C LEU A 48 0.36 -5.53 14.33
N ILE A 49 1.50 -5.88 13.73
CA ILE A 49 2.60 -6.59 14.41
C ILE A 49 3.17 -5.73 15.53
N ASP A 50 3.40 -4.43 15.31
CA ASP A 50 3.94 -3.51 16.30
C ASP A 50 2.96 -3.31 17.48
N LYS A 51 1.67 -3.31 17.23
CA LYS A 51 0.66 -3.31 18.31
C LYS A 51 0.67 -4.62 19.10
N MET A 52 0.68 -5.76 18.43
CA MET A 52 0.63 -7.07 19.07
C MET A 52 1.90 -7.44 19.85
N MET A 53 3.06 -7.13 19.30
CA MET A 53 4.37 -7.55 19.84
C MET A 53 5.12 -6.43 20.53
N GLY A 54 4.64 -5.20 20.45
CA GLY A 54 5.32 -3.98 20.83
C GLY A 54 6.21 -3.43 19.72
N PRO A 55 6.35 -2.09 19.62
CA PRO A 55 7.17 -1.43 18.63
C PRO A 55 8.65 -1.80 18.81
N ILE A 56 9.40 -1.75 17.70
CA ILE A 56 10.86 -1.94 17.72
C ILE A 56 11.51 -0.66 18.28
N GLY A 57 12.26 -0.80 19.35
CA GLY A 57 13.06 0.28 19.93
C GLY A 57 14.34 0.55 19.12
N THR A 58 15.05 1.61 19.49
CA THR A 58 16.31 2.04 18.85
C THR A 58 17.43 0.99 18.91
N GLY A 59 17.34 0.04 19.86
CA GLY A 59 18.27 -1.09 19.98
C GLY A 59 17.93 -2.33 19.14
N GLY A 60 16.84 -2.28 18.38
CA GLY A 60 16.35 -3.42 17.59
C GLY A 60 15.48 -4.40 18.36
N ASP A 61 15.35 -4.28 19.68
CA ASP A 61 14.49 -5.09 20.52
C ASP A 61 13.06 -4.53 20.56
N ARG A 62 12.08 -5.42 20.73
CA ARG A 62 10.68 -5.01 20.84
C ARG A 62 10.33 -4.58 22.27
N ASP A 63 9.70 -3.42 22.38
CA ASP A 63 9.19 -2.91 23.67
C ASP A 63 7.87 -3.60 24.03
N GLN A 64 7.98 -4.71 24.76
CA GLN A 64 6.82 -5.51 25.17
C GLN A 64 5.89 -4.77 26.14
N SER A 65 6.34 -3.70 26.80
CA SER A 65 5.49 -2.90 27.69
C SER A 65 4.43 -2.09 26.95
N LYS A 66 4.65 -1.87 25.66
CA LYS A 66 3.75 -1.14 24.75
C LYS A 66 2.89 -2.07 23.88
N ARG A 67 2.76 -3.33 24.27
CA ARG A 67 1.89 -4.28 23.57
C ARG A 67 0.43 -3.90 23.75
N GLU A 68 -0.28 -3.88 22.64
CA GLU A 68 -1.70 -3.62 22.57
C GLU A 68 -2.37 -4.70 21.72
N ILE A 69 -3.39 -5.38 22.24
CA ILE A 69 -4.18 -6.27 21.38
C ILE A 69 -5.10 -5.38 20.55
N PRO A 70 -4.99 -5.41 19.19
CA PRO A 70 -5.87 -4.63 18.35
C PRO A 70 -7.34 -5.02 18.61
N ARG A 71 -8.11 -4.08 19.10
CA ARG A 71 -9.53 -4.29 19.44
C ARG A 71 -10.40 -3.78 18.30
N ASN A 72 -11.58 -4.36 18.21
CA ASN A 72 -12.62 -3.82 17.35
C ASN A 72 -13.01 -2.42 17.81
N ALA A 73 -13.38 -1.56 16.88
CA ALA A 73 -14.03 -0.29 17.22
C ALA A 73 -15.27 -0.56 18.08
N GLU A 74 -15.48 0.29 19.07
CA GLU A 74 -16.69 0.23 19.89
C GLU A 74 -17.88 0.82 19.12
N ALA A 75 -19.08 0.43 19.47
CA ALA A 75 -20.30 0.94 18.82
C ALA A 75 -20.51 2.46 19.00
N SER A 76 -19.81 3.06 19.97
CA SER A 76 -19.77 4.50 20.23
C SER A 76 -18.73 5.26 19.40
N ASP A 77 -17.79 4.54 18.76
CA ASP A 77 -16.79 5.17 17.92
C ASP A 77 -17.40 5.70 16.62
N PRO A 78 -16.90 6.83 16.11
CA PRO A 78 -17.26 7.23 14.76
C PRO A 78 -16.88 6.10 13.82
N GLY A 79 -17.85 5.63 13.03
CA GLY A 79 -17.62 4.57 12.05
C GLY A 79 -16.49 4.94 11.07
N PRO A 80 -16.02 3.98 10.26
CA PRO A 80 -14.91 4.21 9.36
C PRO A 80 -15.24 5.34 8.38
N THR A 81 -14.26 6.17 8.11
CA THR A 81 -14.41 7.22 7.09
C THR A 81 -14.57 6.57 5.73
N GLN A 82 -15.64 6.94 5.03
CA GLN A 82 -15.98 6.37 3.73
C GLN A 82 -15.17 7.03 2.60
N THR A 83 -13.87 6.76 2.59
CA THR A 83 -12.97 7.21 1.52
C THR A 83 -13.22 6.45 0.21
N PRO A 84 -12.68 6.92 -0.93
CA PRO A 84 -12.70 6.14 -2.17
C PRO A 84 -12.07 4.76 -2.01
N CYS A 85 -11.01 4.62 -1.21
CA CYS A 85 -10.43 3.33 -0.88
C CYS A 85 -11.45 2.42 -0.20
N TYR A 86 -12.07 2.86 0.89
CA TYR A 86 -13.08 2.08 1.58
C TYR A 86 -14.22 1.66 0.65
N LYS A 87 -14.69 2.56 -0.20
CA LYS A 87 -15.78 2.31 -1.16
C LYS A 87 -15.41 1.38 -2.30
N SER A 88 -14.12 1.20 -2.59
CA SER A 88 -13.65 0.31 -3.66
C SER A 88 -13.90 -1.17 -3.36
N PHE A 89 -14.02 -1.54 -2.09
CA PHE A 89 -14.28 -2.90 -1.64
C PHE A 89 -15.77 -3.18 -1.52
N LYS A 90 -16.34 -3.78 -2.56
CA LYS A 90 -17.81 -4.00 -2.68
C LYS A 90 -18.37 -5.05 -1.71
N ASN A 91 -17.54 -5.96 -1.21
CA ASN A 91 -17.95 -7.12 -0.42
C ASN A 91 -17.66 -6.95 1.09
N LEU A 92 -17.45 -5.72 1.54
CA LEU A 92 -17.37 -5.47 2.98
C LEU A 92 -18.72 -5.83 3.60
N SER A 93 -18.71 -6.82 4.51
CA SER A 93 -19.93 -7.16 5.24
C SER A 93 -20.38 -5.95 6.05
N ARG A 94 -21.69 -5.84 6.30
CA ARG A 94 -22.24 -4.77 7.16
C ARG A 94 -21.59 -4.77 8.54
N ASP A 95 -21.14 -5.94 8.99
CA ASP A 95 -20.46 -6.11 10.27
C ASP A 95 -18.99 -5.66 10.26
N ALA A 96 -18.40 -5.40 9.08
CA ALA A 96 -17.02 -4.93 8.98
C ALA A 96 -16.81 -3.59 9.68
N ASN A 97 -17.81 -2.72 9.70
CA ASN A 97 -17.75 -1.42 10.35
C ASN A 97 -17.42 -1.50 11.86
N PHE A 98 -17.94 -2.54 12.52
CA PHE A 98 -17.72 -2.78 13.96
C PHE A 98 -16.48 -3.62 14.26
N ARG A 99 -15.79 -4.10 13.23
CA ARG A 99 -14.60 -4.94 13.35
C ARG A 99 -13.34 -4.25 12.86
N ILE A 100 -13.44 -2.99 12.47
CA ILE A 100 -12.28 -2.20 12.09
C ILE A 100 -11.45 -1.94 13.35
N VAL A 101 -10.18 -2.33 13.28
CA VAL A 101 -9.22 -2.13 14.35
C VAL A 101 -8.31 -0.94 14.10
N GLU A 102 -8.19 -0.55 12.84
CA GLU A 102 -7.36 0.57 12.41
C GLU A 102 -7.79 1.07 11.04
N GLN A 103 -7.74 2.39 10.85
CA GLN A 103 -7.87 3.02 9.54
C GLN A 103 -6.86 4.16 9.43
N VAL A 104 -6.07 4.15 8.38
CA VAL A 104 -5.10 5.21 8.03
C VAL A 104 -5.45 5.77 6.68
N GLN A 105 -5.49 7.09 6.56
CA GLN A 105 -5.99 7.80 5.37
C GLN A 105 -4.98 8.84 4.90
N ASP A 106 -5.05 9.16 3.61
CA ASP A 106 -4.30 10.25 2.95
C ASP A 106 -2.81 10.29 3.30
N GLN A 107 -2.16 9.12 3.31
CA GLN A 107 -0.74 9.07 3.57
C GLN A 107 0.05 9.29 2.29
N SER A 108 1.09 10.12 2.38
CA SER A 108 2.02 10.34 1.28
C SER A 108 2.98 9.16 1.15
N PHE A 109 3.07 8.59 -0.05
CA PHE A 109 4.11 7.60 -0.33
C PHE A 109 5.51 8.21 -0.26
N PHE A 110 5.65 9.46 -0.69
CA PHE A 110 6.92 10.19 -0.63
C PHE A 110 7.42 10.32 0.82
N ASP A 111 6.55 10.72 1.76
CA ASP A 111 6.93 10.90 3.17
C ASP A 111 7.36 9.58 3.83
N LEU A 112 6.90 8.45 3.31
CA LEU A 112 7.33 7.13 3.78
C LEU A 112 8.73 6.75 3.31
N ILE A 113 9.08 7.09 2.07
CA ILE A 113 10.37 6.70 1.46
C ILE A 113 11.47 7.72 1.74
N GLU A 114 11.15 9.00 1.90
CA GLU A 114 12.13 10.09 2.11
C GLU A 114 13.10 9.80 3.28
N PRO A 115 12.69 9.32 4.47
CA PRO A 115 13.60 9.01 5.56
C PRO A 115 14.58 7.86 5.27
N ILE A 116 14.23 6.99 4.33
CA ILE A 116 15.01 5.79 3.97
C ILE A 116 15.87 6.08 2.75
N PHE A 117 15.40 6.96 1.89
CA PHE A 117 15.94 7.22 0.58
C PHE A 117 16.10 8.73 0.37
N ASP A 118 17.31 9.23 0.59
CA ASP A 118 17.60 10.63 0.27
C ASP A 118 17.55 10.79 -1.25
N ILE A 119 16.59 11.57 -1.73
CA ILE A 119 16.43 11.81 -3.16
C ILE A 119 17.63 12.55 -3.77
N THR A 120 18.46 13.20 -2.94
CA THR A 120 19.73 13.77 -3.36
C THR A 120 20.73 12.70 -3.80
N ASP A 121 20.58 11.46 -3.33
CA ASP A 121 21.36 10.32 -3.78
C ASP A 121 21.13 10.00 -5.24
N PHE A 122 19.95 10.27 -5.80
CA PHE A 122 19.70 10.10 -7.24
C PHE A 122 20.62 10.97 -8.08
N LYS A 123 20.98 12.15 -7.58
CA LYS A 123 21.98 13.03 -8.23
C LYS A 123 23.38 12.42 -8.15
N ASN A 124 23.72 11.85 -6.99
CA ASN A 124 25.02 11.21 -6.77
C ASN A 124 25.20 9.96 -7.65
N TYR A 125 24.13 9.24 -7.96
CA TYR A 125 24.15 8.08 -8.85
C TYR A 125 23.96 8.44 -10.34
N ALA A 126 23.98 9.72 -10.69
CA ALA A 126 23.76 10.23 -12.06
C ALA A 126 22.43 9.77 -12.70
N ILE A 127 21.43 9.50 -11.88
CA ILE A 127 20.07 9.15 -12.35
C ILE A 127 19.31 10.43 -12.70
N ILE A 128 19.60 11.53 -11.97
CA ILE A 128 18.99 12.84 -12.17
C ILE A 128 20.12 13.89 -12.19
N ASP A 129 20.21 14.63 -13.28
CA ASP A 129 21.35 15.51 -13.54
C ASP A 129 21.22 16.91 -12.96
N THR A 130 20.01 17.36 -12.64
CA THR A 130 19.74 18.75 -12.23
C THR A 130 18.87 18.85 -11.01
N ASP A 131 19.05 19.92 -10.20
CA ASP A 131 18.20 20.17 -9.02
C ASP A 131 16.74 20.38 -9.39
N ASP A 132 16.45 21.01 -10.54
CA ASP A 132 15.09 21.16 -11.04
C ASP A 132 14.41 19.81 -11.37
N ALA A 133 15.18 18.85 -11.86
CA ALA A 133 14.68 17.51 -12.14
C ALA A 133 14.42 16.72 -10.85
N VAL A 134 15.24 16.93 -9.82
CA VAL A 134 15.01 16.36 -8.47
C VAL A 134 13.71 16.90 -7.88
N GLU A 135 13.47 18.19 -7.92
CA GLU A 135 12.23 18.79 -7.39
C GLU A 135 10.99 18.33 -8.18
N LYS A 136 11.08 18.21 -9.50
CA LYS A 136 9.99 17.65 -10.33
C LYS A 136 9.68 16.22 -9.96
N GLU A 137 10.68 15.40 -9.67
CA GLU A 137 10.48 14.01 -9.27
C GLU A 137 9.87 13.92 -7.87
N LYS A 138 10.30 14.75 -6.92
CA LYS A 138 9.65 14.87 -5.60
C LYS A 138 8.16 15.20 -5.74
N ASP A 139 7.84 16.22 -6.56
CA ASP A 139 6.46 16.63 -6.78
C ASP A 139 5.64 15.56 -7.48
N ARG A 140 6.27 14.75 -8.32
CA ARG A 140 5.62 13.58 -8.93
C ARG A 140 5.32 12.51 -7.88
N LEU A 141 6.30 12.17 -7.03
CA LEU A 141 6.16 11.16 -5.99
C LEU A 141 5.13 11.55 -4.92
N LYS A 142 5.00 12.85 -4.60
CA LYS A 142 3.98 13.36 -3.69
C LYS A 142 2.53 13.16 -4.17
N LYS A 143 2.34 12.93 -5.48
CA LYS A 143 1.01 12.60 -6.04
C LYS A 143 0.55 11.20 -5.71
N PHE A 144 1.48 10.30 -5.32
CA PHE A 144 1.16 8.95 -4.90
C PHE A 144 0.77 8.95 -3.43
N LYS A 145 -0.42 8.45 -3.16
CA LYS A 145 -1.00 8.35 -1.83
C LYS A 145 -1.39 6.91 -1.54
N TYR A 146 -1.42 6.57 -0.25
CA TYR A 146 -1.93 5.28 0.16
C TYR A 146 -2.89 5.41 1.34
N GLU A 147 -3.79 4.46 1.43
CA GLU A 147 -4.71 4.27 2.53
C GLU A 147 -4.80 2.80 2.87
N PHE A 148 -5.07 2.49 4.12
CA PHE A 148 -5.39 1.13 4.52
C PHE A 148 -6.35 1.12 5.70
N PHE A 149 -7.04 0.01 5.86
CA PHE A 149 -7.77 -0.33 7.07
C PHE A 149 -7.70 -1.82 7.34
N SER A 150 -7.76 -2.18 8.62
CA SER A 150 -7.66 -3.54 9.08
C SER A 150 -8.93 -3.95 9.81
N VAL A 151 -9.42 -5.16 9.54
CA VAL A 151 -10.66 -5.71 10.11
C VAL A 151 -10.33 -7.00 10.85
N ASN A 152 -10.83 -7.15 12.07
CA ASN A 152 -10.74 -8.41 12.79
C ASN A 152 -11.70 -9.44 12.15
N SER A 153 -11.13 -10.50 11.61
CA SER A 153 -11.86 -11.59 10.94
C SER A 153 -12.17 -12.77 11.87
N GLY A 154 -11.84 -12.65 13.15
CA GLY A 154 -12.08 -13.69 14.15
C GLY A 154 -10.89 -14.59 14.41
N THR A 155 -11.14 -15.72 15.04
CA THR A 155 -10.13 -16.72 15.36
C THR A 155 -9.79 -17.58 14.17
N SER A 156 -8.51 -17.85 13.97
CA SER A 156 -8.01 -18.75 12.93
C SER A 156 -7.00 -19.71 13.49
N MET A 157 -6.90 -20.89 12.90
CA MET A 157 -5.87 -21.85 13.23
C MET A 157 -4.74 -21.78 12.20
N TYR A 158 -3.51 -21.77 12.64
CA TYR A 158 -2.35 -21.75 11.75
C TYR A 158 -1.31 -22.79 12.16
N LYS A 159 -0.53 -23.25 11.18
CA LYS A 159 0.65 -24.07 11.43
C LYS A 159 1.82 -23.12 11.70
N GLY A 160 2.35 -23.10 12.92
CA GLY A 160 3.51 -22.30 13.25
C GLY A 160 4.71 -22.68 12.38
N SER A 161 5.29 -21.72 11.67
CA SER A 161 6.59 -21.91 11.04
C SER A 161 7.66 -21.96 12.12
N GLY A 162 8.49 -23.02 12.12
CA GLY A 162 9.60 -23.16 13.07
C GLY A 162 9.54 -24.41 13.95
N VAL A 163 8.60 -25.30 13.74
CA VAL A 163 8.65 -26.64 14.34
C VAL A 163 9.69 -27.44 13.56
N SER A 164 10.81 -27.77 14.24
CA SER A 164 11.80 -28.67 13.72
C SER A 164 11.12 -29.94 13.16
N LEU A 165 11.49 -30.35 11.95
CA LEU A 165 11.00 -31.54 11.26
C LEU A 165 11.18 -32.85 12.08
N LYS A 166 11.86 -32.79 13.21
CA LYS A 166 12.09 -33.92 14.13
C LYS A 166 10.94 -34.19 15.10
N LYS A 167 9.92 -33.34 15.19
CA LYS A 167 8.74 -33.58 16.03
C LYS A 167 7.48 -33.78 15.17
N THR A 168 7.43 -34.92 14.51
CA THR A 168 6.31 -35.31 13.62
C THR A 168 5.20 -36.08 14.31
N SER A 169 4.97 -35.92 15.59
CA SER A 169 3.81 -36.51 16.24
C SER A 169 3.01 -35.47 16.99
N GLY A 170 2.11 -34.85 16.27
CA GLY A 170 1.14 -33.90 16.82
C GLY A 170 1.11 -32.63 15.99
N THR A 171 0.12 -32.50 15.15
CA THR A 171 -0.28 -31.24 14.52
C THR A 171 -0.72 -30.27 15.61
N THR A 172 0.22 -29.60 16.27
CA THR A 172 -0.10 -28.49 17.17
C THR A 172 -0.56 -27.32 16.30
N GLN A 173 -1.84 -27.35 15.98
CA GLN A 173 -2.51 -26.19 15.44
C GLN A 173 -2.52 -25.11 16.54
N ARG A 174 -1.88 -24.00 16.28
CA ARG A 174 -1.91 -22.85 17.18
C ARG A 174 -3.10 -21.96 16.81
N GLN A 175 -3.78 -21.46 17.83
CA GLN A 175 -4.87 -20.52 17.64
C GLN A 175 -4.29 -19.10 17.57
N GLY A 176 -4.82 -18.29 16.68
CA GLY A 176 -4.47 -16.89 16.53
C GLY A 176 -5.67 -16.08 16.10
N THR A 177 -5.51 -14.77 16.10
CA THR A 177 -6.51 -13.85 15.56
C THR A 177 -6.18 -13.53 14.11
N ALA A 178 -7.15 -13.70 13.23
CA ALA A 178 -7.04 -13.34 11.83
C ALA A 178 -7.47 -11.89 11.62
N TYR A 179 -6.65 -11.14 10.91
CA TYR A 179 -6.95 -9.78 10.48
C TYR A 179 -6.94 -9.73 8.97
N ARG A 180 -8.00 -9.18 8.39
CA ARG A 180 -8.04 -8.89 6.97
C ARG A 180 -7.67 -7.43 6.78
N ILE A 181 -6.67 -7.20 5.96
CA ILE A 181 -6.13 -5.89 5.65
C ILE A 181 -6.57 -5.52 4.25
N TYR A 182 -7.07 -4.31 4.13
CA TYR A 182 -7.47 -3.69 2.88
C TYR A 182 -6.60 -2.47 2.67
N GLY A 183 -5.87 -2.43 1.57
CA GLY A 183 -4.96 -1.34 1.23
C GLY A 183 -5.25 -0.81 -0.17
N CYS A 184 -5.02 0.48 -0.38
CA CYS A 184 -5.16 1.11 -1.67
C CYS A 184 -3.95 1.98 -1.97
N GLY A 185 -3.44 1.86 -3.20
CA GLY A 185 -2.61 2.87 -3.83
C GLY A 185 -3.46 3.81 -4.67
N MET A 186 -3.12 5.08 -4.64
CA MET A 186 -3.85 6.13 -5.36
C MET A 186 -2.88 7.08 -6.02
N LEU A 187 -3.22 7.51 -7.23
CA LEU A 187 -2.53 8.60 -7.92
C LEU A 187 -3.45 9.81 -8.02
N GLY A 188 -2.97 10.96 -7.57
CA GLY A 188 -3.67 12.24 -7.66
C GLY A 188 -4.41 12.61 -6.37
N ASN A 189 -5.59 13.20 -6.51
CA ASN A 189 -6.38 13.66 -5.37
C ASN A 189 -7.08 12.50 -4.67
N VAL A 190 -6.95 12.40 -3.35
CA VAL A 190 -7.51 11.33 -2.52
C VAL A 190 -9.03 11.21 -2.67
N ASN A 191 -9.74 12.32 -2.80
CA ASN A 191 -11.21 12.31 -2.94
C ASN A 191 -11.67 11.89 -4.35
N LYS A 192 -10.82 12.08 -5.36
CA LYS A 192 -11.08 11.72 -6.75
C LYS A 192 -9.77 11.29 -7.42
N PRO A 193 -9.26 10.10 -7.10
CA PRO A 193 -8.02 9.62 -7.67
C PRO A 193 -8.16 9.35 -9.18
N GLN A 194 -7.09 9.62 -9.90
CA GLN A 194 -6.97 9.27 -11.33
C GLN A 194 -6.83 7.76 -11.50
N ILE A 195 -6.00 7.15 -10.64
CA ILE A 195 -5.83 5.70 -10.55
C ILE A 195 -6.05 5.32 -9.09
N LEU A 196 -6.82 4.25 -8.86
CA LEU A 196 -7.03 3.65 -7.55
C LEU A 196 -6.91 2.13 -7.71
N ILE A 197 -5.99 1.54 -6.96
CA ILE A 197 -5.75 0.10 -6.96
C ILE A 197 -6.02 -0.44 -5.56
N PRO A 198 -7.11 -1.18 -5.36
CA PRO A 198 -7.42 -1.85 -4.11
C PRO A 198 -6.77 -3.24 -4.07
N LEU A 199 -6.14 -3.55 -2.94
CA LEU A 199 -5.56 -4.87 -2.63
C LEU A 199 -6.05 -5.34 -1.27
N GLU A 200 -6.12 -6.65 -1.07
CA GLU A 200 -6.44 -7.25 0.22
C GLU A 200 -5.47 -8.37 0.58
N THR A 201 -5.23 -8.54 1.87
CA THR A 201 -4.46 -9.66 2.41
C THR A 201 -5.03 -10.14 3.74
N LEU A 202 -4.67 -11.34 4.14
CA LEU A 202 -5.05 -11.94 5.42
C LEU A 202 -3.80 -12.25 6.23
N VAL A 203 -3.76 -11.75 7.45
CA VAL A 203 -2.67 -12.00 8.40
C VAL A 203 -3.23 -12.69 9.63
N VAL A 204 -2.55 -13.73 10.11
CA VAL A 204 -2.91 -14.42 11.35
C VAL A 204 -1.82 -14.18 12.38
N LEU A 205 -2.17 -13.51 13.47
CA LEU A 205 -1.27 -13.19 14.57
C LEU A 205 -1.54 -14.13 15.75
N SER A 206 -0.46 -14.73 16.27
CA SER A 206 -0.51 -15.58 17.48
C SER A 206 -0.52 -14.73 18.73
N HIS A 207 -1.29 -15.15 19.70
CA HIS A 207 -1.27 -14.57 21.06
C HIS A 207 -0.12 -15.13 21.87
#